data_0bca2e1623047370420da13c2b8df88f
#
_entry.id   0bca2e1623047370420da13c2b8df88f
#
_cell.length_a   1.000
_cell.length_b   1.000
_cell.length_c   1.000
_cell.angle_alpha   90.00
_cell.angle_beta   90.00
_cell.angle_gamma   90.00
#
_symmetry.space_group_name_H-M   'P 1'
#
loop_
_entity.id
_entity.type
_entity.pdbx_description
1 polymer ?
#
loop_
_entity_poly.entity_id
_entity_poly.type
_entity_poly.pdbx_seq_one_letter_code
_entity_poly.pdbx_strand_id
1 'polypeptide(L)'
;MGVETGPAGPSEGLDAGLAAPWTAEGVPVGAAPVPVQQAAPEDGASATLSSPVQEFFAGATVMVTGATGFVGKALVEKLLRCCPDLNVIYILIRPKKGMDVEGRYQELLQHPVFERLRSEQGPAVFGKVRPVAGDVSLPHLGLSEGDRRRLQAEVNIVFHSAATVRFNEGLAAAVSLNTVGTQRVMRLCKEMINIKSLVHVSTAYSNADKREVREMVYPPPADPEAVIKLVKSLPEDAMPGLANALMGKRHPNTYTLTKAMAEWIVQEEADDIPCAIVRPSIVTAALRDPVPGWVDNVCGITGIMMEIGRGTIRSIICEEDYIVDLIPVDLVVNTLITAAWRTGTHLANNVQVYNCTSGQLNPVHWHEFGRLTQNQAVDTPTKHVQWYPGFSFRTNRYIHKFCEIFFHFFPAHVVDLLIRAQGGKPIMVKIAQRFKLAAKTGEFFSLHEWDFESSNMKALMKEMDCITDRQTFDVDVSHMSWKPYVTDYMMGIRKYILKDGSESLPSARSKLQKLWWAHRVTQGLTLLFLCRVFFLAGSFLFNDVLGLAR
;
A
#
# COMPACT_ATOMS: atom_id res chain seq x y z
N MET A 1 -11.03 -58.04 -21.95
CA MET A 1 -12.39 -58.15 -21.44
C MET A 1 -12.74 -56.78 -20.92
N GLY A 2 -13.51 -56.06 -21.52
CA GLY A 2 -14.69 -55.87 -22.19
C GLY A 2 -14.85 -54.38 -22.41
N VAL A 3 -14.95 -54.06 -23.62
CA VAL A 3 -15.29 -52.79 -24.29
C VAL A 3 -16.79 -52.53 -24.09
N GLU A 4 -17.18 -51.33 -23.82
CA GLU A 4 -18.45 -50.80 -24.32
C GLU A 4 -18.35 -49.32 -24.69
N THR A 5 -18.66 -49.09 -25.95
CA THR A 5 -18.73 -47.82 -26.68
C THR A 5 -20.21 -47.39 -26.80
N GLY A 6 -20.43 -46.06 -26.76
CA GLY A 6 -21.66 -45.52 -27.31
C GLY A 6 -21.93 -44.06 -26.96
N PRO A 7 -22.69 -43.30 -27.75
CA PRO A 7 -22.26 -42.70 -29.01
C PRO A 7 -22.21 -41.15 -28.97
N ALA A 8 -21.56 -40.57 -29.96
CA ALA A 8 -21.44 -39.15 -30.24
C ALA A 8 -22.78 -38.50 -30.67
N GLY A 9 -23.03 -37.29 -30.25
CA GLY A 9 -24.03 -36.35 -30.75
C GLY A 9 -23.39 -34.98 -31.07
N PRO A 10 -23.99 -34.14 -31.91
CA PRO A 10 -23.30 -33.45 -33.00
C PRO A 10 -22.75 -32.05 -32.62
N SER A 11 -21.72 -31.67 -33.39
CA SER A 11 -21.12 -30.36 -33.50
C SER A 11 -22.10 -29.28 -33.96
N GLU A 12 -22.26 -28.20 -33.21
CA GLU A 12 -22.85 -26.95 -33.70
C GLU A 12 -21.80 -25.83 -33.81
N GLY A 13 -21.94 -25.10 -34.91
CA GLY A 13 -20.93 -24.25 -35.49
C GLY A 13 -20.64 -22.95 -34.77
N LEU A 14 -19.42 -22.50 -34.96
CA LEU A 14 -18.93 -21.17 -34.67
C LEU A 14 -19.56 -20.17 -35.67
N ASP A 15 -20.46 -19.33 -35.20
CA ASP A 15 -20.86 -18.13 -35.92
C ASP A 15 -20.14 -16.90 -35.33
N ALA A 16 -19.31 -16.28 -36.18
CA ALA A 16 -18.61 -15.04 -35.93
C ALA A 16 -19.58 -13.86 -36.07
N GLY A 17 -20.16 -13.40 -34.97
CA GLY A 17 -20.98 -12.21 -34.92
C GLY A 17 -20.15 -10.94 -34.91
N LEU A 18 -20.13 -10.24 -36.05
CA LEU A 18 -19.65 -8.84 -36.20
C LEU A 18 -20.46 -7.91 -35.29
N ALA A 19 -19.81 -7.22 -34.38
CA ALA A 19 -20.41 -6.20 -33.52
C ALA A 19 -20.79 -4.97 -34.34
N ALA A 20 -22.07 -4.63 -34.35
CA ALA A 20 -22.62 -3.41 -34.89
C ALA A 20 -22.29 -2.17 -34.03
N PRO A 21 -22.29 -0.95 -34.61
CA PRO A 21 -21.91 0.26 -33.90
C PRO A 21 -23.03 0.73 -32.97
N TRP A 22 -22.66 1.20 -31.78
CA TRP A 22 -23.54 1.74 -30.74
C TRP A 22 -24.19 3.04 -31.21
N THR A 23 -25.50 3.05 -31.33
CA THR A 23 -26.33 4.26 -31.43
C THR A 23 -26.65 4.76 -30.03
N ALA A 24 -26.51 6.08 -29.86
CA ALA A 24 -26.85 6.77 -28.64
C ALA A 24 -28.36 6.90 -28.49
N GLU A 25 -28.97 6.09 -27.60
CA GLU A 25 -30.31 6.43 -27.06
C GLU A 25 -30.47 5.85 -25.64
N GLY A 26 -30.78 6.75 -24.70
CA GLY A 26 -31.68 6.56 -23.58
C GLY A 26 -31.28 5.64 -22.43
N VAL A 27 -30.48 6.13 -21.49
CA VAL A 27 -30.50 5.61 -20.11
C VAL A 27 -31.53 6.44 -19.32
N PRO A 28 -32.57 5.84 -18.72
CA PRO A 28 -33.51 6.57 -17.89
C PRO A 28 -32.84 7.00 -16.59
N VAL A 29 -32.86 8.31 -16.33
CA VAL A 29 -32.53 8.91 -15.04
C VAL A 29 -33.73 8.69 -14.12
N GLY A 30 -33.48 8.08 -12.95
CA GLY A 30 -34.41 8.12 -11.83
C GLY A 30 -34.89 6.78 -11.29
N ALA A 31 -34.11 6.20 -10.42
CA ALA A 31 -34.67 5.42 -9.32
C ALA A 31 -34.13 6.04 -8.02
N ALA A 32 -35.01 6.74 -7.31
CA ALA A 32 -34.75 7.18 -5.95
C ALA A 32 -34.45 5.98 -5.04
N PRO A 33 -33.57 6.10 -4.05
CA PRO A 33 -33.33 5.02 -3.10
C PRO A 33 -34.64 4.72 -2.36
N VAL A 34 -35.04 3.45 -2.37
CA VAL A 34 -36.14 2.92 -1.58
C VAL A 34 -35.81 3.17 -0.10
N PRO A 35 -36.66 3.83 0.68
CA PRO A 35 -36.42 4.00 2.11
C PRO A 35 -36.51 2.62 2.78
N VAL A 36 -35.42 2.21 3.43
CA VAL A 36 -35.43 1.11 4.38
C VAL A 36 -36.38 1.53 5.49
N GLN A 37 -37.53 0.85 5.61
CA GLN A 37 -38.44 1.00 6.74
C GLN A 37 -37.65 0.62 8.00
N GLN A 38 -37.37 1.61 8.82
CA GLN A 38 -36.97 1.41 10.21
C GLN A 38 -38.15 0.75 10.93
N ALA A 39 -37.99 -0.52 11.33
CA ALA A 39 -38.88 -1.14 12.29
C ALA A 39 -38.83 -0.31 13.60
N ALA A 40 -40.02 0.01 14.13
CA ALA A 40 -40.14 0.71 15.39
C ALA A 40 -39.47 -0.11 16.52
N PRO A 41 -38.81 0.52 17.49
CA PRO A 41 -38.25 -0.19 18.63
C PRO A 41 -39.38 -0.77 19.49
N GLU A 42 -39.40 -2.10 19.62
CA GLU A 42 -40.12 -2.76 20.68
C GLU A 42 -39.47 -2.38 22.03
N ASP A 43 -40.23 -1.80 22.92
CA ASP A 43 -39.86 -1.56 24.33
C ASP A 43 -39.60 -2.88 25.07
N GLY A 44 -38.38 -3.33 25.00
CA GLY A 44 -37.85 -4.41 25.83
C GLY A 44 -36.43 -4.01 26.21
N ALA A 45 -36.11 -4.01 27.50
CA ALA A 45 -34.80 -3.64 28.04
C ALA A 45 -33.66 -4.18 27.16
N SER A 46 -33.09 -3.31 26.32
CA SER A 46 -31.94 -3.59 25.53
C SER A 46 -30.77 -3.82 26.50
N ALA A 47 -30.50 -5.10 26.78
CA ALA A 47 -29.15 -5.45 27.21
C ALA A 47 -28.24 -4.89 26.13
N THR A 48 -27.54 -3.80 26.44
CA THR A 48 -26.49 -3.25 25.58
C THR A 48 -25.47 -4.36 25.35
N LEU A 49 -25.55 -4.98 24.17
CA LEU A 49 -24.57 -5.98 23.75
C LEU A 49 -23.21 -5.33 23.93
N SER A 50 -22.39 -5.85 24.83
CA SER A 50 -21.08 -5.31 25.13
C SER A 50 -20.21 -5.34 23.88
N SER A 51 -19.42 -4.29 23.68
CA SER A 51 -18.44 -4.15 22.61
C SER A 51 -17.04 -4.36 23.21
N PRO A 52 -16.52 -5.61 23.27
CA PRO A 52 -15.31 -5.92 24.04
C PRO A 52 -14.08 -5.12 23.58
N VAL A 53 -13.99 -4.79 22.28
CA VAL A 53 -12.88 -3.98 21.76
C VAL A 53 -13.03 -2.53 22.24
N GLN A 54 -14.22 -1.94 22.14
CA GLN A 54 -14.45 -0.57 22.62
C GLN A 54 -14.27 -0.46 24.14
N GLU A 55 -14.75 -1.45 24.91
CA GLU A 55 -14.55 -1.53 26.36
C GLU A 55 -13.07 -1.60 26.74
N PHE A 56 -12.26 -2.35 26.01
CA PHE A 56 -10.81 -2.41 26.24
C PHE A 56 -10.14 -1.05 26.09
N PHE A 57 -10.61 -0.23 25.14
CA PHE A 57 -10.10 1.13 24.90
C PHE A 57 -10.76 2.19 25.79
N ALA A 58 -11.83 1.88 26.51
CA ALA A 58 -12.49 2.83 27.42
C ALA A 58 -11.53 3.25 28.55
N GLY A 59 -11.37 4.56 28.74
CA GLY A 59 -10.43 5.15 29.69
C GLY A 59 -8.94 4.92 29.37
N ALA A 60 -8.61 4.23 28.27
CA ALA A 60 -7.24 3.96 27.91
C ALA A 60 -6.51 5.22 27.40
N THR A 61 -5.23 5.33 27.73
CA THR A 61 -4.30 6.31 27.18
C THR A 61 -3.39 5.60 26.17
N VAL A 62 -3.43 6.04 24.93
CA VAL A 62 -2.74 5.41 23.80
C VAL A 62 -1.54 6.25 23.37
N MET A 63 -0.41 5.61 23.08
CA MET A 63 0.72 6.25 22.41
C MET A 63 0.87 5.73 20.98
N VAL A 64 0.94 6.64 20.00
CA VAL A 64 1.16 6.29 18.59
C VAL A 64 2.45 6.92 18.10
N THR A 65 3.42 6.10 17.71
CA THR A 65 4.57 6.56 16.93
C THR A 65 4.24 6.43 15.44
N GLY A 66 4.72 7.37 14.63
CA GLY A 66 4.42 7.34 13.19
C GLY A 66 3.02 7.84 12.82
N ALA A 67 2.31 8.53 13.72
CA ALA A 67 0.95 9.05 13.53
C ALA A 67 0.80 9.99 12.31
N THR A 68 1.86 10.63 11.85
CA THR A 68 1.85 11.46 10.63
C THR A 68 2.05 10.68 9.33
N GLY A 69 2.25 9.36 9.40
CA GLY A 69 2.34 8.45 8.26
C GLY A 69 0.96 7.98 7.77
N PHE A 70 0.93 7.24 6.66
CA PHE A 70 -0.31 6.75 6.04
C PHE A 70 -1.13 5.88 7.00
N VAL A 71 -0.55 4.79 7.50
CA VAL A 71 -1.22 3.88 8.46
C VAL A 71 -1.53 4.59 9.77
N GLY A 72 -0.58 5.39 10.30
CA GLY A 72 -0.76 6.08 11.58
C GLY A 72 -1.89 7.11 11.58
N LYS A 73 -2.09 7.83 10.47
CA LYS A 73 -3.23 8.76 10.31
C LYS A 73 -4.56 8.04 10.33
N ALA A 74 -4.67 6.95 9.57
CA ALA A 74 -5.87 6.11 9.55
C ALA A 74 -6.16 5.49 10.93
N LEU A 75 -5.11 5.06 11.65
CA LEU A 75 -5.24 4.52 13.01
C LEU A 75 -5.78 5.55 13.99
N VAL A 76 -5.23 6.77 14.00
CA VAL A 76 -5.70 7.85 14.88
C VAL A 76 -7.15 8.22 14.56
N GLU A 77 -7.51 8.31 13.27
CA GLU A 77 -8.89 8.56 12.85
C GLU A 77 -9.84 7.48 13.37
N LYS A 78 -9.49 6.20 13.14
CA LYS A 78 -10.33 5.07 13.53
C LYS A 78 -10.52 4.98 15.05
N LEU A 79 -9.44 5.17 15.82
CA LEU A 79 -9.51 5.18 17.28
C LEU A 79 -10.42 6.30 17.80
N LEU A 80 -10.29 7.51 17.29
CA LEU A 80 -11.13 8.64 17.70
C LEU A 80 -12.59 8.42 17.36
N ARG A 81 -12.88 7.88 16.18
CA ARG A 81 -14.26 7.69 15.71
C ARG A 81 -14.95 6.51 16.37
N CYS A 82 -14.25 5.40 16.57
CA CYS A 82 -14.83 4.14 17.00
C CYS A 82 -14.59 3.78 18.47
N CYS A 83 -13.72 4.51 19.19
CA CYS A 83 -13.48 4.32 20.62
C CYS A 83 -13.75 5.65 21.36
N PRO A 84 -15.02 6.07 21.48
CA PRO A 84 -15.39 7.38 22.01
C PRO A 84 -14.97 7.59 23.47
N ASP A 85 -14.88 6.53 24.26
CA ASP A 85 -14.53 6.59 25.69
C ASP A 85 -13.01 6.51 25.96
N LEU A 86 -12.19 6.50 24.89
CA LEU A 86 -10.74 6.60 25.00
C LEU A 86 -10.35 7.93 25.66
N ASN A 87 -9.39 7.89 26.60
CA ASN A 87 -8.96 9.07 27.35
C ASN A 87 -8.12 10.03 26.49
N VAL A 88 -6.92 9.61 26.07
CA VAL A 88 -5.96 10.45 25.33
C VAL A 88 -5.17 9.60 24.34
N ILE A 89 -4.86 10.19 23.17
CA ILE A 89 -3.89 9.66 22.21
C ILE A 89 -2.67 10.58 22.18
N TYR A 90 -1.56 10.13 22.74
CA TYR A 90 -0.27 10.77 22.58
C TYR A 90 0.36 10.41 21.23
N ILE A 91 0.68 11.40 20.41
CA ILE A 91 1.31 11.19 19.10
C ILE A 91 2.74 11.74 19.11
N LEU A 92 3.72 10.85 18.86
CA LEU A 92 5.13 11.25 18.79
C LEU A 92 5.41 11.95 17.45
N ILE A 93 5.75 13.23 17.49
CA ILE A 93 6.02 14.06 16.32
C ILE A 93 7.44 14.61 16.37
N ARG A 94 8.24 14.34 15.33
CA ARG A 94 9.56 14.96 15.16
C ARG A 94 9.44 16.29 14.42
N PRO A 95 10.25 17.29 14.73
CA PRO A 95 10.34 18.51 13.92
C PRO A 95 10.84 18.16 12.50
N LYS A 96 10.42 18.93 11.50
CA LYS A 96 10.85 18.81 10.11
C LYS A 96 11.36 20.16 9.63
N LYS A 97 12.27 20.19 8.63
CA LYS A 97 12.83 21.45 8.10
C LYS A 97 11.71 22.47 7.81
N GLY A 98 11.75 23.61 8.50
CA GLY A 98 10.82 24.72 8.34
C GLY A 98 9.49 24.60 9.08
N MET A 99 9.27 23.52 9.87
CA MET A 99 8.04 23.34 10.63
C MET A 99 8.34 22.68 11.98
N ASP A 100 7.88 23.28 13.04
CA ASP A 100 7.97 22.76 14.41
C ASP A 100 6.94 21.65 14.68
N VAL A 101 6.88 21.15 15.89
CA VAL A 101 5.96 20.08 16.29
C VAL A 101 4.52 20.55 16.24
N GLU A 102 4.25 21.78 16.71
CA GLU A 102 2.89 22.33 16.71
C GLU A 102 2.37 22.55 15.29
N GLY A 103 3.14 23.15 14.40
CA GLY A 103 2.77 23.33 13.00
C GLY A 103 2.46 22.01 12.31
N ARG A 104 3.27 20.96 12.57
CA ARG A 104 3.00 19.60 12.05
C ARG A 104 1.78 18.95 12.66
N TYR A 105 1.48 19.22 13.91
CA TYR A 105 0.26 18.76 14.56
C TYR A 105 -0.97 19.42 13.93
N GLN A 106 -0.95 20.71 13.71
CA GLN A 106 -2.04 21.44 13.05
C GLN A 106 -2.24 20.97 11.61
N GLU A 107 -1.14 20.74 10.86
CA GLU A 107 -1.22 20.14 9.51
C GLU A 107 -1.90 18.75 9.55
N LEU A 108 -1.55 17.92 10.54
CA LEU A 108 -2.16 16.61 10.73
C LEU A 108 -3.65 16.72 10.98
N LEU A 109 -4.08 17.57 11.92
CA LEU A 109 -5.50 17.71 12.27
C LEU A 109 -6.35 18.22 11.09
N GLN A 110 -5.79 18.99 10.17
CA GLN A 110 -6.47 19.48 8.99
C GLN A 110 -6.45 18.50 7.80
N HIS A 111 -5.80 17.34 7.97
CA HIS A 111 -5.67 16.38 6.88
C HIS A 111 -7.04 15.81 6.45
N PRO A 112 -7.28 15.55 5.14
CA PRO A 112 -8.53 15.01 4.61
C PRO A 112 -9.01 13.70 5.23
N VAL A 113 -8.10 12.89 5.82
CA VAL A 113 -8.47 11.68 6.55
C VAL A 113 -9.48 11.94 7.68
N PHE A 114 -9.43 13.12 8.29
CA PHE A 114 -10.28 13.52 9.41
C PHE A 114 -11.56 14.28 8.99
N GLU A 115 -11.84 14.44 7.69
CA GLU A 115 -13.03 15.15 7.24
C GLU A 115 -14.32 14.53 7.77
N ARG A 116 -14.44 13.20 7.65
CA ARG A 116 -15.59 12.44 8.15
C ARG A 116 -15.74 12.60 9.66
N LEU A 117 -14.67 12.37 10.42
CA LEU A 117 -14.67 12.51 11.87
C LEU A 117 -15.11 13.92 12.31
N ARG A 118 -14.60 14.94 11.64
CA ARG A 118 -14.94 16.34 11.91
C ARG A 118 -16.41 16.64 11.61
N SER A 119 -16.97 16.06 10.54
CA SER A 119 -18.37 16.25 10.19
C SER A 119 -19.33 15.48 11.10
N GLU A 120 -18.97 14.29 11.56
CA GLU A 120 -19.81 13.43 12.41
C GLU A 120 -19.78 13.82 13.89
N GLN A 121 -18.58 14.15 14.43
CA GLN A 121 -18.37 14.37 15.87
C GLN A 121 -17.92 15.79 16.23
N GLY A 122 -17.72 16.64 15.24
CA GLY A 122 -17.25 18.01 15.43
C GLY A 122 -15.76 18.11 15.82
N PRO A 123 -15.23 19.34 15.96
CA PRO A 123 -13.80 19.58 16.22
C PRO A 123 -13.37 19.24 17.66
N ALA A 124 -14.29 19.12 18.62
CA ALA A 124 -13.97 18.87 20.03
C ALA A 124 -13.29 17.51 20.24
N VAL A 125 -13.56 16.51 19.38
CA VAL A 125 -12.96 15.18 19.45
C VAL A 125 -11.41 15.21 19.37
N PHE A 126 -10.85 16.18 18.67
CA PHE A 126 -9.40 16.35 18.55
C PHE A 126 -8.73 16.81 19.84
N GLY A 127 -9.48 17.29 20.84
CA GLY A 127 -8.96 17.57 22.18
C GLY A 127 -8.38 16.35 22.90
N LYS A 128 -8.72 15.13 22.43
CA LYS A 128 -8.12 13.88 22.90
C LYS A 128 -6.75 13.58 22.32
N VAL A 129 -6.32 14.25 21.25
CA VAL A 129 -5.01 14.04 20.63
C VAL A 129 -4.03 15.05 21.19
N ARG A 130 -2.90 14.58 21.71
CA ARG A 130 -1.85 15.43 22.26
C ARG A 130 -0.52 15.18 21.56
N PRO A 131 0.10 16.20 20.96
CA PRO A 131 1.41 16.05 20.37
C PRO A 131 2.48 15.95 21.45
N VAL A 132 3.46 15.08 21.23
CA VAL A 132 4.67 14.95 22.04
C VAL A 132 5.87 15.11 21.11
N ALA A 133 6.75 16.05 21.46
CA ALA A 133 7.99 16.27 20.71
C ALA A 133 8.94 15.09 20.89
N GLY A 134 9.36 14.44 19.78
CA GLY A 134 10.31 13.34 19.86
C GLY A 134 10.63 12.71 18.51
N ASP A 135 11.71 11.94 18.46
CA ASP A 135 12.18 11.21 17.29
C ASP A 135 12.73 9.86 17.74
N VAL A 136 12.21 8.76 17.17
CA VAL A 136 12.66 7.40 17.49
C VAL A 136 14.16 7.18 17.18
N SER A 137 14.75 7.99 16.32
CA SER A 137 16.18 7.93 16.01
C SER A 137 17.09 8.56 17.07
N LEU A 138 16.52 9.27 18.07
CA LEU A 138 17.29 9.96 19.12
C LEU A 138 17.31 9.15 20.43
N PRO A 139 18.36 9.28 21.26
CA PRO A 139 18.39 8.73 22.61
C PRO A 139 17.14 9.13 23.40
N HIS A 140 16.60 8.21 24.18
CA HIS A 140 15.35 8.39 24.95
C HIS A 140 14.18 8.93 24.11
N LEU A 141 14.15 8.59 22.78
CA LEU A 141 13.18 9.08 21.79
C LEU A 141 13.19 10.61 21.62
N GLY A 142 14.22 11.31 22.08
CA GLY A 142 14.28 12.77 22.09
C GLY A 142 13.24 13.44 22.98
N LEU A 143 12.66 12.71 23.92
CA LEU A 143 11.63 13.20 24.86
C LEU A 143 12.24 14.12 25.92
N SER A 144 11.46 15.13 26.34
CA SER A 144 11.76 15.85 27.59
C SER A 144 11.55 14.93 28.80
N GLU A 145 12.25 15.21 29.92
CA GLU A 145 12.04 14.44 31.15
C GLU A 145 10.58 14.49 31.64
N GLY A 146 9.92 15.64 31.47
CA GLY A 146 8.51 15.79 31.81
C GLY A 146 7.59 14.91 30.95
N ASP A 147 7.80 14.91 29.63
CA ASP A 147 7.02 14.07 28.72
C ASP A 147 7.29 12.59 28.95
N ARG A 148 8.55 12.21 29.20
CA ARG A 148 8.90 10.81 29.49
C ARG A 148 8.17 10.31 30.74
N ARG A 149 8.24 11.04 31.87
CA ARG A 149 7.55 10.68 33.10
C ARG A 149 6.02 10.58 32.92
N ARG A 150 5.46 11.52 32.16
CA ARG A 150 4.02 11.50 31.86
C ARG A 150 3.62 10.27 31.05
N LEU A 151 4.37 9.93 29.98
CA LEU A 151 4.10 8.73 29.18
C LEU A 151 4.26 7.46 30.00
N GLN A 152 5.27 7.36 30.87
CA GLN A 152 5.48 6.23 31.78
C GLN A 152 4.32 6.02 32.76
N ALA A 153 3.75 7.11 33.25
CA ALA A 153 2.67 7.05 34.24
C ALA A 153 1.28 6.81 33.62
N GLU A 154 1.03 7.36 32.43
CA GLU A 154 -0.33 7.43 31.88
C GLU A 154 -0.61 6.41 30.76
N VAL A 155 0.39 6.01 29.96
CA VAL A 155 0.16 5.19 28.75
C VAL A 155 -0.11 3.73 29.10
N ASN A 156 -1.17 3.20 28.46
CA ASN A 156 -1.58 1.80 28.62
C ASN A 156 -1.38 0.98 27.34
N ILE A 157 -1.50 1.61 26.16
CA ILE A 157 -1.46 0.91 24.86
C ILE A 157 -0.49 1.68 23.96
N VAL A 158 0.39 0.94 23.28
CA VAL A 158 1.38 1.53 22.38
C VAL A 158 1.24 0.94 20.98
N PHE A 159 1.10 1.80 19.95
CA PHE A 159 1.23 1.44 18.55
C PHE A 159 2.52 1.99 17.99
N HIS A 160 3.45 1.11 17.67
CA HIS A 160 4.73 1.47 17.10
C HIS A 160 4.74 1.29 15.58
N SER A 161 4.35 2.37 14.86
CA SER A 161 4.31 2.42 13.39
C SER A 161 5.39 3.31 12.77
N ALA A 162 6.22 3.97 13.58
CA ALA A 162 7.29 4.82 13.08
C ALA A 162 8.40 4.01 12.40
N ALA A 163 8.62 4.24 11.11
CA ALA A 163 9.67 3.60 10.33
C ALA A 163 10.02 4.45 9.08
N THR A 164 11.21 4.27 8.53
CA THR A 164 11.45 4.62 7.13
C THR A 164 11.05 3.43 6.26
N VAL A 165 10.22 3.71 5.26
CA VAL A 165 9.76 2.73 4.26
C VAL A 165 10.47 2.92 2.91
N ARG A 166 11.54 3.71 2.89
CA ARG A 166 12.33 3.95 1.67
C ARG A 166 13.25 2.76 1.42
N PHE A 167 13.03 2.05 0.34
CA PHE A 167 13.84 0.88 -0.03
C PHE A 167 15.30 1.23 -0.39
N ASN A 168 15.56 2.46 -0.79
CA ASN A 168 16.89 2.99 -1.09
C ASN A 168 17.48 3.84 0.05
N GLU A 169 16.97 3.70 1.28
CA GLU A 169 17.54 4.37 2.45
C GLU A 169 18.92 3.80 2.78
N GLY A 170 19.85 4.66 3.19
CA GLY A 170 21.16 4.22 3.64
C GLY A 170 21.07 3.33 4.89
N LEU A 171 21.97 2.35 5.01
CA LEU A 171 21.93 1.37 6.11
C LEU A 171 21.91 2.03 7.48
N ALA A 172 22.77 3.02 7.71
CA ALA A 172 22.86 3.72 9.01
C ALA A 172 21.53 4.38 9.40
N ALA A 173 20.88 5.07 8.46
CA ALA A 173 19.60 5.72 8.70
C ALA A 173 18.48 4.68 8.91
N ALA A 174 18.44 3.62 8.10
CA ALA A 174 17.46 2.55 8.23
C ALA A 174 17.60 1.80 9.56
N VAL A 175 18.81 1.44 9.98
CA VAL A 175 19.09 0.81 11.29
C VAL A 175 18.70 1.75 12.43
N SER A 176 19.08 3.02 12.36
CA SER A 176 18.77 4.01 13.41
C SER A 176 17.27 4.20 13.61
N LEU A 177 16.49 4.24 12.52
CA LEU A 177 15.04 4.47 12.58
C LEU A 177 14.27 3.18 12.88
N ASN A 178 14.51 2.10 12.14
CA ASN A 178 13.68 0.92 12.20
C ASN A 178 14.11 -0.07 13.29
N THR A 179 15.42 -0.23 13.52
CA THR A 179 15.95 -1.21 14.48
C THR A 179 16.19 -0.57 15.85
N VAL A 180 17.06 0.44 15.92
CA VAL A 180 17.36 1.13 17.19
C VAL A 180 16.13 1.91 17.69
N GLY A 181 15.33 2.48 16.77
CA GLY A 181 14.08 3.14 17.13
C GLY A 181 13.10 2.19 17.81
N THR A 182 12.95 0.97 17.30
CA THR A 182 12.12 -0.07 17.94
C THR A 182 12.65 -0.43 19.33
N GLN A 183 13.98 -0.64 19.47
CA GLN A 183 14.59 -0.94 20.76
C GLN A 183 14.32 0.17 21.79
N ARG A 184 14.39 1.44 21.39
CA ARG A 184 14.11 2.58 22.30
C ARG A 184 12.65 2.62 22.72
N VAL A 185 11.73 2.27 21.81
CA VAL A 185 10.30 2.19 22.16
C VAL A 185 10.07 1.04 23.13
N MET A 186 10.68 -0.14 22.92
CA MET A 186 10.61 -1.26 23.86
C MET A 186 11.09 -0.86 25.26
N ARG A 187 12.23 -0.16 25.35
CA ARG A 187 12.76 0.34 26.63
C ARG A 187 11.81 1.31 27.33
N LEU A 188 11.18 2.22 26.57
CA LEU A 188 10.16 3.10 27.17
C LEU A 188 8.96 2.29 27.68
N CYS A 189 8.50 1.28 26.92
CA CYS A 189 7.38 0.42 27.35
C CYS A 189 7.70 -0.38 28.62
N LYS A 190 8.94 -0.84 28.81
CA LYS A 190 9.38 -1.51 30.06
C LYS A 190 9.32 -0.58 31.29
N GLU A 191 9.38 0.72 31.06
CA GLU A 191 9.30 1.73 32.13
C GLU A 191 7.87 2.20 32.39
N MET A 192 6.88 1.80 31.58
CA MET A 192 5.46 2.15 31.77
C MET A 192 4.83 1.34 32.89
N ILE A 193 4.12 2.04 33.79
CA ILE A 193 3.55 1.42 35.00
C ILE A 193 2.36 0.51 34.69
N ASN A 194 1.56 0.89 33.69
CA ASN A 194 0.27 0.23 33.41
C ASN A 194 0.16 -0.21 31.93
N ILE A 195 1.25 -0.68 31.34
CA ILE A 195 1.22 -1.18 29.95
C ILE A 195 0.32 -2.42 29.83
N LYS A 196 -0.67 -2.33 28.95
CA LYS A 196 -1.61 -3.42 28.66
C LYS A 196 -1.30 -4.11 27.34
N SER A 197 -0.79 -3.37 26.35
CA SER A 197 -0.48 -3.92 25.04
C SER A 197 0.50 -3.04 24.26
N LEU A 198 1.43 -3.67 23.55
CA LEU A 198 2.28 -3.08 22.53
C LEU A 198 2.05 -3.76 21.19
N VAL A 199 1.71 -3.00 20.16
CA VAL A 199 1.61 -3.50 18.79
C VAL A 199 2.71 -2.89 17.93
N HIS A 200 3.63 -3.74 17.44
CA HIS A 200 4.67 -3.36 16.50
C HIS A 200 4.18 -3.56 15.05
N VAL A 201 4.19 -2.49 14.25
CA VAL A 201 3.86 -2.57 12.82
C VAL A 201 5.11 -2.95 12.04
N SER A 202 5.17 -4.20 11.58
CA SER A 202 6.24 -4.71 10.72
C SER A 202 5.84 -4.73 9.24
N THR A 203 6.24 -5.75 8.51
CA THR A 203 5.84 -6.00 7.12
C THR A 203 5.86 -7.50 6.85
N ALA A 204 4.97 -8.00 6.02
CA ALA A 204 4.97 -9.38 5.57
C ALA A 204 6.28 -9.75 4.84
N TYR A 205 6.95 -8.75 4.30
CA TYR A 205 8.21 -8.91 3.57
C TYR A 205 9.48 -8.84 4.44
N SER A 206 9.36 -8.82 5.78
CA SER A 206 10.52 -8.86 6.69
C SER A 206 11.40 -10.10 6.48
N ASN A 207 10.80 -11.20 6.01
CA ASN A 207 11.48 -12.46 5.68
C ASN A 207 11.27 -12.84 4.21
N ALA A 208 11.53 -11.90 3.29
CA ALA A 208 11.30 -12.05 1.85
C ALA A 208 12.20 -13.11 1.17
N ASP A 209 13.16 -13.67 1.86
CA ASP A 209 13.99 -14.80 1.41
C ASP A 209 13.24 -16.16 1.47
N LYS A 210 12.11 -16.22 2.17
CA LYS A 210 11.30 -17.42 2.34
C LYS A 210 10.11 -17.39 1.41
N ARG A 211 9.80 -18.51 0.77
CA ARG A 211 8.57 -18.63 -0.02
C ARG A 211 7.33 -18.73 0.88
N GLU A 212 7.43 -19.54 1.94
CA GLU A 212 6.42 -19.67 3.00
C GLU A 212 6.83 -18.84 4.21
N VAL A 213 6.02 -17.87 4.61
CA VAL A 213 6.26 -16.98 5.75
C VAL A 213 5.21 -17.24 6.83
N ARG A 214 5.64 -17.91 7.90
CA ARG A 214 4.77 -18.28 9.04
C ARG A 214 4.56 -17.11 9.99
N GLU A 215 3.50 -17.19 10.78
CA GLU A 215 3.17 -16.24 11.84
C GLU A 215 4.02 -16.46 13.10
N MET A 216 5.34 -16.37 12.92
CA MET A 216 6.36 -16.45 13.96
C MET A 216 7.52 -15.50 13.69
N VAL A 217 8.26 -15.14 14.72
CA VAL A 217 9.48 -14.35 14.56
C VAL A 217 10.62 -15.28 14.10
N TYR A 218 11.37 -14.84 13.08
CA TYR A 218 12.51 -15.58 12.55
C TYR A 218 13.84 -14.97 13.00
N PRO A 219 14.88 -15.78 13.21
CA PRO A 219 16.22 -15.27 13.44
C PRO A 219 16.67 -14.36 12.30
N PRO A 220 17.14 -13.15 12.59
CA PRO A 220 17.64 -12.23 11.58
C PRO A 220 18.97 -12.73 10.97
N PRO A 221 19.40 -12.18 9.82
CA PRO A 221 20.63 -12.62 9.15
C PRO A 221 21.90 -12.30 9.94
N ALA A 222 21.83 -11.40 10.90
CA ALA A 222 22.91 -11.04 11.82
C ALA A 222 22.33 -10.57 13.14
N ASP A 223 23.12 -10.70 14.22
CA ASP A 223 22.76 -10.18 15.54
C ASP A 223 22.52 -8.66 15.48
N PRO A 224 21.32 -8.17 15.85
CA PRO A 224 20.99 -6.74 15.79
C PRO A 224 21.96 -5.87 16.60
N GLU A 225 22.40 -6.32 17.77
CA GLU A 225 23.34 -5.56 18.61
C GLU A 225 24.71 -5.41 17.95
N ALA A 226 25.20 -6.46 17.29
CA ALA A 226 26.44 -6.41 16.53
C ALA A 226 26.33 -5.44 15.35
N VAL A 227 25.21 -5.48 14.61
CA VAL A 227 24.94 -4.55 13.49
C VAL A 227 24.87 -3.11 13.98
N ILE A 228 24.18 -2.86 15.09
CA ILE A 228 24.09 -1.51 15.70
C ILE A 228 25.48 -0.98 16.09
N LYS A 229 26.33 -1.83 16.66
CA LYS A 229 27.72 -1.46 17.01
C LYS A 229 28.55 -1.15 15.77
N LEU A 230 28.48 -2.01 14.74
CA LEU A 230 29.20 -1.80 13.48
C LEU A 230 28.78 -0.49 12.78
N VAL A 231 27.47 -0.23 12.68
CA VAL A 231 26.95 1.01 12.07
C VAL A 231 27.41 2.26 12.82
N LYS A 232 27.59 2.20 14.15
CA LYS A 232 28.09 3.32 14.95
C LYS A 232 29.60 3.52 14.85
N SER A 233 30.38 2.47 14.60
CA SER A 233 31.85 2.51 14.62
C SER A 233 32.49 2.67 13.24
N LEU A 234 31.81 2.23 12.17
CA LEU A 234 32.35 2.28 10.83
C LEU A 234 32.11 3.64 10.16
N PRO A 235 33.04 4.10 9.32
CA PRO A 235 32.88 5.31 8.55
C PRO A 235 31.78 5.19 7.48
N GLU A 236 31.25 6.31 7.01
CA GLU A 236 30.07 6.36 6.11
C GLU A 236 30.34 5.69 4.76
N ASP A 237 31.55 5.76 4.25
CA ASP A 237 31.97 5.11 2.98
C ASP A 237 32.00 3.58 3.06
N ALA A 238 32.12 2.97 4.25
CA ALA A 238 32.03 1.53 4.46
C ALA A 238 30.58 1.01 4.50
N MET A 239 29.58 1.88 4.70
CA MET A 239 28.17 1.49 4.84
C MET A 239 27.60 0.73 3.64
N PRO A 240 27.87 1.09 2.36
CA PRO A 240 27.37 0.31 1.23
C PRO A 240 27.92 -1.13 1.19
N GLY A 241 29.18 -1.33 1.56
CA GLY A 241 29.79 -2.66 1.65
C GLY A 241 29.14 -3.51 2.74
N LEU A 242 28.97 -2.94 3.94
CA LEU A 242 28.28 -3.59 5.05
C LEU A 242 26.83 -3.91 4.70
N ALA A 243 26.10 -2.98 4.08
CA ALA A 243 24.72 -3.19 3.65
C ALA A 243 24.60 -4.38 2.68
N ASN A 244 25.47 -4.44 1.67
CA ASN A 244 25.50 -5.55 0.70
C ASN A 244 25.82 -6.89 1.37
N ALA A 245 26.75 -6.92 2.32
CA ALA A 245 27.10 -8.12 3.06
C ALA A 245 25.94 -8.64 3.93
N LEU A 246 25.25 -7.73 4.65
CA LEU A 246 24.12 -8.06 5.52
C LEU A 246 22.87 -8.47 4.73
N MET A 247 22.55 -7.78 3.65
CA MET A 247 21.40 -8.11 2.80
C MET A 247 21.63 -9.45 2.08
N GLY A 248 22.83 -9.66 1.55
CA GLY A 248 23.19 -10.88 0.82
C GLY A 248 22.18 -11.17 -0.30
N LYS A 249 21.69 -12.42 -0.35
CA LYS A 249 20.59 -12.83 -1.25
C LYS A 249 19.22 -12.87 -0.54
N ARG A 250 19.18 -12.56 0.77
CA ARG A 250 17.99 -12.73 1.60
C ARG A 250 17.08 -11.52 1.60
N HIS A 251 17.66 -10.32 1.61
CA HIS A 251 16.90 -9.08 1.72
C HIS A 251 17.09 -8.22 0.47
N PRO A 252 16.00 -7.82 -0.22
CA PRO A 252 16.09 -7.00 -1.42
C PRO A 252 16.50 -5.54 -1.15
N ASN A 253 16.43 -5.10 0.11
CA ASN A 253 16.69 -3.73 0.52
C ASN A 253 16.91 -3.61 2.04
N THR A 254 17.40 -2.46 2.47
CA THR A 254 17.64 -2.15 3.88
C THR A 254 16.36 -2.10 4.74
N TYR A 255 15.20 -1.83 4.13
CA TYR A 255 13.92 -1.82 4.83
C TYR A 255 13.54 -3.21 5.35
N THR A 256 13.53 -4.23 4.48
CA THR A 256 13.18 -5.60 4.88
C THR A 256 14.17 -6.16 5.91
N LEU A 257 15.47 -5.90 5.73
CA LEU A 257 16.53 -6.26 6.68
C LEU A 257 16.27 -5.64 8.07
N THR A 258 16.07 -4.32 8.12
CA THR A 258 15.91 -3.62 9.41
C THR A 258 14.59 -3.94 10.10
N LYS A 259 13.54 -4.31 9.35
CA LYS A 259 12.29 -4.81 9.93
C LYS A 259 12.45 -6.21 10.51
N ALA A 260 13.18 -7.12 9.86
CA ALA A 260 13.50 -8.43 10.43
C ALA A 260 14.27 -8.30 11.75
N MET A 261 15.28 -7.42 11.80
CA MET A 261 16.03 -7.14 13.04
C MET A 261 15.13 -6.49 14.12
N ALA A 262 14.18 -5.64 13.74
CA ALA A 262 13.24 -5.02 14.68
C ALA A 262 12.28 -6.05 15.30
N GLU A 263 11.77 -7.00 14.51
CA GLU A 263 10.95 -8.10 15.04
C GLU A 263 11.71 -8.96 16.06
N TRP A 264 12.98 -9.23 15.78
CA TRP A 264 13.84 -9.98 16.70
C TRP A 264 14.02 -9.23 18.03
N ILE A 265 14.27 -7.91 17.97
CA ILE A 265 14.37 -7.07 19.18
C ILE A 265 13.06 -7.11 19.98
N VAL A 266 11.89 -7.03 19.29
CA VAL A 266 10.60 -7.15 19.98
C VAL A 266 10.48 -8.51 20.67
N GLN A 267 10.86 -9.59 20.01
CA GLN A 267 10.83 -10.96 20.57
C GLN A 267 11.76 -11.10 21.80
N GLU A 268 12.99 -10.61 21.69
CA GLU A 268 14.00 -10.74 22.75
C GLU A 268 13.75 -9.81 23.95
N GLU A 269 13.16 -8.62 23.68
CA GLU A 269 12.95 -7.61 24.70
C GLU A 269 11.50 -7.50 25.19
N ALA A 270 10.59 -8.36 24.73
CA ALA A 270 9.18 -8.32 25.16
C ALA A 270 9.05 -8.58 26.67
N ASP A 271 9.84 -9.52 27.24
CA ASP A 271 9.73 -9.95 28.64
C ASP A 271 8.25 -10.18 29.02
N ASP A 272 7.78 -9.45 30.06
CA ASP A 272 6.38 -9.52 30.55
C ASP A 272 5.43 -8.53 29.83
N ILE A 273 5.89 -7.80 28.79
CA ILE A 273 5.05 -6.86 28.06
C ILE A 273 4.17 -7.65 27.07
N PRO A 274 2.82 -7.55 27.13
CA PRO A 274 1.96 -8.16 26.13
C PRO A 274 2.20 -7.52 24.75
N CYS A 275 2.87 -8.27 23.83
CA CYS A 275 3.32 -7.77 22.53
C CYS A 275 2.65 -8.49 21.36
N ALA A 276 2.28 -7.72 20.33
CA ALA A 276 1.91 -8.24 19.03
C ALA A 276 2.76 -7.62 17.91
N ILE A 277 3.06 -8.41 16.89
CA ILE A 277 3.65 -7.97 15.64
C ILE A 277 2.61 -8.14 14.54
N VAL A 278 2.22 -7.04 13.91
CA VAL A 278 1.35 -7.06 12.72
C VAL A 278 2.22 -6.82 11.48
N ARG A 279 2.09 -7.71 10.50
CA ARG A 279 2.84 -7.71 9.25
C ARG A 279 1.92 -7.44 8.07
N PRO A 280 1.62 -6.19 7.73
CA PRO A 280 0.88 -5.90 6.51
C PRO A 280 1.68 -6.28 5.26
N SER A 281 1.00 -6.76 4.23
CA SER A 281 1.53 -6.84 2.88
C SER A 281 1.61 -5.44 2.23
N ILE A 282 1.36 -5.29 0.94
CA ILE A 282 1.35 -3.98 0.28
C ILE A 282 0.10 -3.21 0.71
N VAL A 283 0.27 -2.20 1.59
CA VAL A 283 -0.85 -1.40 2.09
C VAL A 283 -1.35 -0.45 1.00
N THR A 284 -2.65 -0.53 0.73
CA THR A 284 -3.34 0.15 -0.36
C THR A 284 -4.43 1.11 0.16
N ALA A 285 -5.25 1.69 -0.73
CA ALA A 285 -6.32 2.61 -0.34
C ALA A 285 -7.32 1.94 0.61
N ALA A 286 -8.08 2.75 1.32
CA ALA A 286 -9.14 2.30 2.21
C ALA A 286 -10.25 1.57 1.43
N LEU A 287 -10.72 0.45 1.96
CA LEU A 287 -11.88 -0.28 1.47
C LEU A 287 -13.17 0.46 1.84
N ARG A 288 -13.30 0.86 3.11
CA ARG A 288 -14.47 1.53 3.67
C ARG A 288 -14.13 2.77 4.50
N ASP A 289 -13.13 2.68 5.37
CA ASP A 289 -12.82 3.70 6.39
C ASP A 289 -11.50 4.45 6.15
N PRO A 290 -11.47 5.78 6.32
CA PRO A 290 -12.59 6.66 6.70
C PRO A 290 -13.61 6.88 5.59
N VAL A 291 -13.19 6.75 4.34
CA VAL A 291 -14.04 6.75 3.14
C VAL A 291 -13.43 5.83 2.08
N PRO A 292 -14.24 5.15 1.25
CA PRO A 292 -13.74 4.29 0.20
C PRO A 292 -12.74 4.99 -0.72
N GLY A 293 -11.65 4.31 -1.03
CA GLY A 293 -10.60 4.82 -1.90
C GLY A 293 -9.66 5.86 -1.28
N TRP A 294 -9.82 6.23 0.00
CA TRP A 294 -8.89 7.18 0.62
C TRP A 294 -7.45 6.67 0.61
N VAL A 295 -6.55 7.50 0.12
CA VAL A 295 -5.10 7.22 0.03
C VAL A 295 -4.31 8.53 0.07
N ASP A 296 -3.16 8.52 0.74
CA ASP A 296 -2.25 9.68 0.77
C ASP A 296 -0.77 9.30 0.52
N ASN A 297 -0.53 8.06 0.13
CA ASN A 297 0.80 7.54 -0.18
C ASN A 297 0.95 7.30 -1.68
N VAL A 298 1.88 8.00 -2.34
CA VAL A 298 2.17 7.87 -3.77
C VAL A 298 3.18 6.74 -4.05
N CYS A 299 3.81 6.18 -3.02
CA CYS A 299 4.82 5.14 -3.19
C CYS A 299 4.21 3.79 -3.60
N GLY A 300 5.03 2.94 -4.23
CA GLY A 300 4.64 1.57 -4.58
C GLY A 300 3.51 1.51 -5.60
N ILE A 301 2.54 0.64 -5.32
CA ILE A 301 1.44 0.33 -6.26
C ILE A 301 0.57 1.54 -6.59
N THR A 302 0.33 2.45 -5.64
CA THR A 302 -0.44 3.69 -5.88
C THR A 302 0.17 4.54 -7.00
N GLY A 303 1.49 4.71 -6.96
CA GLY A 303 2.22 5.44 -8.00
C GLY A 303 2.16 4.75 -9.35
N ILE A 304 2.22 3.43 -9.39
CA ILE A 304 2.09 2.63 -10.62
C ILE A 304 0.68 2.81 -11.21
N MET A 305 -0.37 2.65 -10.40
CA MET A 305 -1.76 2.84 -10.82
C MET A 305 -2.00 4.27 -11.34
N MET A 306 -1.47 5.27 -10.64
CA MET A 306 -1.54 6.67 -11.05
C MET A 306 -0.93 6.88 -12.44
N GLU A 307 0.26 6.34 -12.69
CA GLU A 307 0.96 6.50 -13.97
C GLU A 307 0.34 5.63 -15.09
N ILE A 308 -0.26 4.48 -14.77
CA ILE A 308 -1.12 3.75 -15.71
C ILE A 308 -2.30 4.63 -16.11
N GLY A 309 -2.98 5.27 -15.13
CA GLY A 309 -4.10 6.18 -15.37
C GLY A 309 -3.72 7.41 -16.20
N ARG A 310 -2.49 7.89 -16.09
CA ARG A 310 -1.96 8.98 -16.92
C ARG A 310 -1.49 8.52 -18.30
N GLY A 311 -1.38 7.21 -18.52
CA GLY A 311 -0.90 6.62 -19.78
C GLY A 311 0.60 6.80 -20.03
N THR A 312 1.39 7.04 -18.98
CA THR A 312 2.85 7.24 -19.06
C THR A 312 3.63 5.94 -19.01
N ILE A 313 3.09 4.90 -18.37
CA ILE A 313 3.68 3.57 -18.31
C ILE A 313 3.23 2.72 -19.50
N ARG A 314 4.19 2.02 -20.12
CA ARG A 314 3.98 1.12 -21.25
C ARG A 314 4.46 -0.30 -21.01
N SER A 315 5.40 -0.47 -20.10
CA SER A 315 6.01 -1.75 -19.80
C SER A 315 6.46 -1.78 -18.34
N ILE A 316 6.17 -2.88 -17.67
CA ILE A 316 6.58 -3.16 -16.29
C ILE A 316 7.20 -4.55 -16.28
N ILE A 317 8.34 -4.70 -15.59
CA ILE A 317 8.92 -6.03 -15.30
C ILE A 317 8.08 -6.68 -14.22
N CYS A 318 7.46 -7.81 -14.57
CA CYS A 318 6.55 -8.51 -13.66
C CYS A 318 6.26 -9.91 -14.19
N GLU A 319 6.13 -10.88 -13.30
CA GLU A 319 5.53 -12.18 -13.59
C GLU A 319 4.02 -12.06 -13.38
N GLU A 320 3.28 -11.98 -14.49
CA GLU A 320 1.87 -11.58 -14.47
C GLU A 320 0.93 -12.62 -13.84
N ASP A 321 1.36 -13.87 -13.78
CA ASP A 321 0.60 -14.97 -13.21
C ASP A 321 0.78 -15.13 -11.69
N TYR A 322 1.75 -14.37 -11.10
CA TYR A 322 1.94 -14.41 -9.66
C TYR A 322 0.84 -13.65 -8.92
N ILE A 323 0.52 -14.13 -7.72
CA ILE A 323 -0.37 -13.45 -6.79
C ILE A 323 0.31 -12.17 -6.28
N VAL A 324 -0.40 -11.05 -6.38
CA VAL A 324 0.00 -9.80 -5.72
C VAL A 324 -0.76 -9.67 -4.42
N ASP A 325 -0.02 -9.54 -3.33
CA ASP A 325 -0.61 -9.42 -2.00
C ASP A 325 -0.85 -7.95 -1.65
N LEU A 326 -2.12 -7.54 -1.66
CA LEU A 326 -2.58 -6.16 -1.47
C LEU A 326 -3.59 -6.11 -0.33
N ILE A 327 -3.36 -5.25 0.64
CA ILE A 327 -4.25 -5.13 1.80
C ILE A 327 -4.74 -3.67 1.99
N PRO A 328 -6.05 -3.41 2.09
CA PRO A 328 -6.60 -2.10 2.40
C PRO A 328 -6.13 -1.57 3.76
N VAL A 329 -5.85 -0.25 3.83
CA VAL A 329 -5.31 0.39 5.03
C VAL A 329 -6.24 0.29 6.24
N ASP A 330 -7.54 0.30 6.02
CA ASP A 330 -8.54 0.17 7.10
C ASP A 330 -8.57 -1.24 7.69
N LEU A 331 -8.39 -2.30 6.89
CA LEU A 331 -8.23 -3.66 7.40
C LEU A 331 -6.92 -3.79 8.20
N VAL A 332 -5.84 -3.15 7.76
CA VAL A 332 -4.60 -3.08 8.54
C VAL A 332 -4.84 -2.40 9.88
N VAL A 333 -5.51 -1.25 9.89
CA VAL A 333 -5.82 -0.49 11.11
C VAL A 333 -6.71 -1.31 12.05
N ASN A 334 -7.74 -1.97 11.52
CA ASN A 334 -8.60 -2.84 12.31
C ASN A 334 -7.81 -4.00 12.91
N THR A 335 -6.90 -4.61 12.15
CA THR A 335 -6.01 -5.66 12.66
C THR A 335 -5.10 -5.13 13.79
N LEU A 336 -4.58 -3.90 13.68
CA LEU A 336 -3.78 -3.29 14.76
C LEU A 336 -4.60 -3.14 16.05
N ILE A 337 -5.83 -2.61 15.93
CA ILE A 337 -6.72 -2.36 17.07
C ILE A 337 -7.14 -3.68 17.73
N THR A 338 -7.57 -4.65 16.94
CA THR A 338 -8.01 -5.96 17.44
C THR A 338 -6.84 -6.80 17.99
N ALA A 339 -5.66 -6.70 17.39
CA ALA A 339 -4.45 -7.32 17.94
C ALA A 339 -4.08 -6.70 19.30
N ALA A 340 -4.22 -5.37 19.48
CA ALA A 340 -4.00 -4.72 20.77
C ALA A 340 -4.98 -5.22 21.83
N TRP A 341 -6.26 -5.30 21.48
CA TRP A 341 -7.30 -5.84 22.35
C TRP A 341 -7.00 -7.28 22.74
N ARG A 342 -6.80 -8.16 21.78
CA ARG A 342 -6.54 -9.58 22.03
C ARG A 342 -5.29 -9.80 22.87
N THR A 343 -4.21 -9.10 22.56
CA THR A 343 -2.94 -9.20 23.31
C THR A 343 -3.08 -8.71 24.74
N GLY A 344 -3.87 -7.65 24.97
CA GLY A 344 -4.08 -7.08 26.29
C GLY A 344 -5.11 -7.81 27.15
N THR A 345 -5.97 -8.65 26.55
CA THR A 345 -6.98 -9.43 27.27
C THR A 345 -6.62 -10.91 27.43
N HIS A 346 -5.87 -11.47 26.47
CA HIS A 346 -5.40 -12.85 26.51
C HIS A 346 -3.89 -12.84 26.73
N LEU A 347 -3.46 -12.91 27.97
CA LEU A 347 -2.04 -12.95 28.34
C LEU A 347 -1.38 -14.20 27.72
N ALA A 348 -0.76 -14.01 26.57
CA ALA A 348 0.06 -15.04 25.93
C ALA A 348 1.51 -14.92 26.42
N ASN A 349 2.17 -16.03 26.70
CA ASN A 349 3.57 -16.05 27.11
C ASN A 349 4.55 -15.70 25.97
N ASN A 350 4.06 -15.52 24.74
CA ASN A 350 4.86 -15.27 23.55
C ASN A 350 4.32 -14.10 22.75
N VAL A 351 5.19 -13.42 22.02
CA VAL A 351 4.83 -12.39 21.05
C VAL A 351 3.92 -12.98 19.98
N GLN A 352 2.72 -12.40 19.83
CA GLN A 352 1.77 -12.82 18.80
C GLN A 352 2.08 -12.18 17.47
N VAL A 353 2.16 -12.96 16.40
CA VAL A 353 2.44 -12.47 15.04
C VAL A 353 1.20 -12.63 14.18
N TYR A 354 0.82 -11.59 13.42
CA TYR A 354 -0.32 -11.58 12.50
C TYR A 354 0.14 -11.17 11.10
N ASN A 355 0.05 -12.07 10.14
CA ASN A 355 0.27 -11.75 8.73
C ASN A 355 -1.01 -11.13 8.15
N CYS A 356 -1.10 -9.81 8.14
CA CYS A 356 -2.24 -9.06 7.60
C CYS A 356 -2.10 -8.95 6.08
N THR A 357 -2.54 -10.00 5.38
CA THR A 357 -2.29 -10.26 3.95
C THR A 357 -3.55 -10.75 3.26
N SER A 358 -3.60 -10.70 1.93
CA SER A 358 -4.76 -11.14 1.14
C SER A 358 -4.54 -12.45 0.39
N GLY A 359 -3.29 -12.85 0.15
CA GLY A 359 -2.97 -13.90 -0.81
C GLY A 359 -3.62 -15.26 -0.55
N GLN A 360 -3.75 -15.68 0.73
CA GLN A 360 -4.44 -16.92 1.10
C GLN A 360 -5.97 -16.77 1.25
N LEU A 361 -6.47 -15.55 1.47
CA LEU A 361 -7.87 -15.30 1.81
C LEU A 361 -8.68 -14.80 0.61
N ASN A 362 -8.08 -13.98 -0.22
CA ASN A 362 -8.70 -13.36 -1.40
C ASN A 362 -7.63 -13.05 -2.46
N PRO A 363 -7.07 -14.08 -3.11
CA PRO A 363 -5.97 -13.91 -4.06
C PRO A 363 -6.38 -13.09 -5.28
N VAL A 364 -5.44 -12.28 -5.78
CA VAL A 364 -5.53 -11.60 -7.08
C VAL A 364 -4.19 -11.67 -7.79
N HIS A 365 -4.21 -11.97 -9.08
CA HIS A 365 -2.99 -12.02 -9.90
C HIS A 365 -2.64 -10.65 -10.48
N TRP A 366 -1.35 -10.43 -10.78
CA TRP A 366 -0.90 -9.18 -11.38
C TRP A 366 -1.64 -8.85 -12.67
N HIS A 367 -1.86 -9.82 -13.56
CA HIS A 367 -2.58 -9.60 -14.82
C HIS A 367 -4.02 -9.13 -14.60
N GLU A 368 -4.72 -9.70 -13.62
CA GLU A 368 -6.09 -9.31 -13.28
C GLU A 368 -6.14 -7.91 -12.69
N PHE A 369 -5.32 -7.65 -11.67
CA PHE A 369 -5.23 -6.33 -11.03
C PHE A 369 -4.83 -5.23 -12.03
N GLY A 370 -3.85 -5.53 -12.90
CA GLY A 370 -3.42 -4.63 -13.95
C GLY A 370 -4.52 -4.33 -14.96
N ARG A 371 -5.30 -5.34 -15.39
CA ARG A 371 -6.44 -5.19 -16.29
C ARG A 371 -7.56 -4.35 -15.65
N LEU A 372 -7.89 -4.61 -14.39
CA LEU A 372 -8.88 -3.81 -13.65
C LEU A 372 -8.44 -2.33 -13.57
N THR A 373 -7.17 -2.09 -13.24
CA THR A 373 -6.60 -0.73 -13.19
C THR A 373 -6.66 -0.03 -14.55
N GLN A 374 -6.29 -0.71 -15.63
CA GLN A 374 -6.33 -0.15 -16.98
C GLN A 374 -7.74 0.17 -17.44
N ASN A 375 -8.70 -0.74 -17.21
CA ASN A 375 -10.11 -0.51 -17.55
C ASN A 375 -10.64 0.71 -16.79
N GLN A 376 -10.39 0.78 -15.48
CA GLN A 376 -10.83 1.90 -14.68
C GLN A 376 -10.17 3.23 -15.07
N ALA A 377 -8.92 3.20 -15.53
CA ALA A 377 -8.24 4.38 -16.07
C ALA A 377 -8.91 4.95 -17.33
N VAL A 378 -9.56 4.10 -18.11
CA VAL A 378 -10.34 4.49 -19.30
C VAL A 378 -11.74 4.99 -18.90
N ASP A 379 -12.39 4.31 -17.96
CA ASP A 379 -13.77 4.64 -17.52
C ASP A 379 -13.82 5.95 -16.75
N THR A 380 -12.81 6.21 -15.89
CA THR A 380 -12.70 7.42 -15.06
C THR A 380 -11.38 8.16 -15.27
N PRO A 381 -11.13 8.71 -16.47
CA PRO A 381 -9.86 9.35 -16.80
C PRO A 381 -9.61 10.59 -15.95
N THR A 382 -8.34 10.90 -15.72
CA THR A 382 -7.90 12.13 -15.06
C THR A 382 -7.65 13.25 -16.08
N LYS A 383 -7.88 14.53 -15.69
CA LYS A 383 -7.45 15.69 -16.50
C LYS A 383 -5.95 15.73 -16.79
N HIS A 384 -5.17 15.01 -15.95
CA HIS A 384 -3.72 14.88 -16.08
C HIS A 384 -3.29 13.76 -17.05
N VAL A 385 -4.22 13.10 -17.75
CA VAL A 385 -3.89 12.09 -18.76
C VAL A 385 -2.99 12.69 -19.84
N GLN A 386 -1.89 11.99 -20.15
CA GLN A 386 -0.88 12.42 -21.13
C GLN A 386 -0.94 11.61 -22.42
N TRP A 387 -1.32 10.34 -22.30
CA TRP A 387 -1.52 9.43 -23.42
C TRP A 387 -2.64 8.45 -23.12
N TYR A 388 -3.16 7.77 -24.16
CA TYR A 388 -4.17 6.73 -23.95
C TYR A 388 -3.62 5.61 -23.08
N PRO A 389 -4.28 5.23 -21.96
CA PRO A 389 -3.81 4.18 -21.06
C PRO A 389 -3.61 2.84 -21.79
N GLY A 390 -2.50 2.19 -21.49
CA GLY A 390 -2.19 0.87 -22.05
C GLY A 390 -0.76 0.50 -21.70
N PHE A 391 -0.59 -0.66 -21.07
CA PHE A 391 0.72 -1.19 -20.67
C PHE A 391 0.72 -2.72 -20.81
N SER A 392 1.90 -3.32 -20.66
CA SER A 392 2.05 -4.78 -20.60
C SER A 392 3.06 -5.15 -19.53
N PHE A 393 2.77 -6.24 -18.83
CA PHE A 393 3.75 -6.93 -18.01
C PHE A 393 4.73 -7.70 -18.90
N ARG A 394 5.97 -7.82 -18.46
CA ARG A 394 7.04 -8.47 -19.23
C ARG A 394 8.06 -9.07 -18.29
N THR A 395 8.46 -10.31 -18.59
CA THR A 395 9.59 -10.98 -17.92
C THR A 395 10.89 -10.76 -18.71
N ASN A 396 10.79 -10.61 -20.04
CA ASN A 396 11.95 -10.41 -20.89
C ASN A 396 12.52 -8.98 -20.75
N ARG A 397 13.71 -8.90 -20.13
CA ARG A 397 14.41 -7.62 -19.84
C ARG A 397 14.85 -6.86 -21.11
N TYR A 398 15.15 -7.56 -22.20
CA TYR A 398 15.55 -6.91 -23.46
C TYR A 398 14.38 -6.19 -24.12
N ILE A 399 13.22 -6.86 -24.18
CA ILE A 399 11.97 -6.27 -24.70
C ILE A 399 11.54 -5.10 -23.82
N HIS A 400 11.62 -5.27 -22.49
CA HIS A 400 11.32 -4.18 -21.55
C HIS A 400 12.26 -2.97 -21.78
N LYS A 401 13.57 -3.21 -21.92
CA LYS A 401 14.55 -2.16 -22.18
C LYS A 401 14.27 -1.42 -23.48
N PHE A 402 13.90 -2.15 -24.53
CA PHE A 402 13.45 -1.55 -25.79
C PHE A 402 12.22 -0.65 -25.57
N CYS A 403 11.18 -1.15 -24.88
CA CYS A 403 10.00 -0.37 -24.56
C CYS A 403 10.33 0.86 -23.69
N GLU A 404 11.23 0.72 -22.72
CA GLU A 404 11.68 1.81 -21.87
C GLU A 404 12.31 2.94 -22.71
N ILE A 405 13.21 2.60 -23.64
CA ILE A 405 13.88 3.60 -24.49
C ILE A 405 12.88 4.27 -25.45
N PHE A 406 12.09 3.49 -26.19
CA PHE A 406 11.27 4.01 -27.28
C PHE A 406 9.92 4.56 -26.83
N PHE A 407 9.34 4.04 -25.75
CA PHE A 407 8.00 4.46 -25.30
C PHE A 407 7.99 5.28 -24.01
N HIS A 408 9.09 5.32 -23.24
CA HIS A 408 9.21 6.18 -22.06
C HIS A 408 10.18 7.33 -22.27
N PHE A 409 11.46 7.05 -22.59
CA PHE A 409 12.49 8.09 -22.68
C PHE A 409 12.44 8.90 -23.95
N PHE A 410 12.29 8.29 -25.12
CA PHE A 410 12.23 9.03 -26.39
C PHE A 410 11.08 10.06 -26.42
N PRO A 411 9.82 9.70 -26.09
CA PRO A 411 8.76 10.70 -26.02
C PRO A 411 9.02 11.78 -24.95
N ALA A 412 9.61 11.41 -23.80
CA ALA A 412 9.94 12.38 -22.75
C ALA A 412 10.97 13.44 -23.24
N HIS A 413 11.98 13.01 -24.02
CA HIS A 413 12.94 13.93 -24.61
C HIS A 413 12.31 14.84 -25.66
N VAL A 414 11.43 14.29 -26.52
CA VAL A 414 10.70 15.09 -27.52
C VAL A 414 9.82 16.15 -26.84
N VAL A 415 9.07 15.76 -25.81
CA VAL A 415 8.22 16.71 -25.07
C VAL A 415 9.06 17.76 -24.34
N ASP A 416 10.18 17.38 -23.71
CA ASP A 416 11.09 18.33 -23.06
C ASP A 416 11.72 19.31 -24.07
N LEU A 417 11.99 18.87 -25.30
CA LEU A 417 12.46 19.74 -26.39
C LEU A 417 11.38 20.77 -26.75
N LEU A 418 10.13 20.33 -26.91
CA LEU A 418 8.99 21.23 -27.20
C LEU A 418 8.74 22.22 -26.07
N ILE A 419 8.82 21.78 -24.79
CA ILE A 419 8.70 22.66 -23.62
C ILE A 419 9.80 23.73 -23.64
N ARG A 420 11.05 23.35 -23.95
CA ARG A 420 12.18 24.28 -24.08
C ARG A 420 11.97 25.29 -25.21
N ALA A 421 11.48 24.83 -26.37
CA ALA A 421 11.18 25.70 -27.49
C ALA A 421 10.11 26.75 -27.17
N GLN A 422 9.21 26.47 -26.23
CA GLN A 422 8.19 27.37 -25.71
C GLN A 422 8.65 28.20 -24.49
N GLY A 423 9.94 28.15 -24.12
CA GLY A 423 10.49 28.88 -22.97
C GLY A 423 10.19 28.26 -21.60
N GLY A 424 9.61 27.04 -21.56
CA GLY A 424 9.28 26.32 -20.32
C GLY A 424 10.47 25.54 -19.75
N LYS A 425 10.33 25.09 -18.48
CA LYS A 425 11.34 24.25 -17.81
C LYS A 425 11.08 22.77 -18.12
N PRO A 426 12.04 22.01 -18.70
CA PRO A 426 11.88 20.60 -19.02
C PRO A 426 11.82 19.76 -17.75
N ILE A 427 10.82 18.89 -17.64
CA ILE A 427 10.58 18.04 -16.46
C ILE A 427 10.28 16.57 -16.80
N MET A 428 9.95 16.25 -18.07
CA MET A 428 9.44 14.93 -18.44
C MET A 428 10.50 13.83 -18.32
N VAL A 429 11.72 14.10 -18.71
CA VAL A 429 12.85 13.15 -18.56
C VAL A 429 13.13 12.88 -17.07
N LYS A 430 13.05 13.90 -16.21
CA LYS A 430 13.19 13.72 -14.75
C LYS A 430 12.08 12.84 -14.17
N ILE A 431 10.85 12.99 -14.66
CA ILE A 431 9.70 12.15 -14.25
C ILE A 431 9.95 10.71 -14.70
N ALA A 432 10.35 10.49 -15.97
CA ALA A 432 10.67 9.16 -16.48
C ALA A 432 11.80 8.47 -15.67
N GLN A 433 12.85 9.22 -15.29
CA GLN A 433 13.94 8.71 -14.47
C GLN A 433 13.48 8.32 -13.05
N ARG A 434 12.66 9.15 -12.40
CA ARG A 434 12.08 8.84 -11.07
C ARG A 434 11.22 7.59 -11.13
N PHE A 435 10.41 7.49 -12.18
CA PHE A 435 9.57 6.32 -12.39
C PHE A 435 10.41 5.05 -12.62
N LYS A 436 11.44 5.11 -13.48
CA LYS A 436 12.38 4.00 -13.68
C LYS A 436 13.01 3.53 -12.36
N LEU A 437 13.42 4.48 -11.51
CA LEU A 437 13.99 4.15 -10.21
C LEU A 437 12.95 3.46 -9.31
N ALA A 438 11.73 3.96 -9.26
CA ALA A 438 10.64 3.37 -8.49
C ALA A 438 10.28 1.96 -8.99
N ALA A 439 10.17 1.77 -10.30
CA ALA A 439 9.91 0.47 -10.92
C ALA A 439 11.03 -0.54 -10.61
N LYS A 440 12.30 -0.13 -10.72
CA LYS A 440 13.46 -0.96 -10.38
C LYS A 440 13.44 -1.39 -8.91
N THR A 441 13.03 -0.50 -8.02
CA THR A 441 12.94 -0.78 -6.58
C THR A 441 11.82 -1.80 -6.26
N GLY A 442 10.74 -1.81 -7.04
CA GLY A 442 9.63 -2.76 -6.92
C GLY A 442 9.84 -4.08 -7.66
N GLU A 443 10.84 -4.18 -8.55
CA GLU A 443 11.05 -5.32 -9.46
C GLU A 443 11.23 -6.65 -8.72
N PHE A 444 11.89 -6.63 -7.56
CA PHE A 444 12.02 -7.84 -6.74
C PHE A 444 10.66 -8.39 -6.35
N PHE A 445 9.73 -7.54 -5.90
CA PHE A 445 8.42 -7.95 -5.43
C PHE A 445 7.47 -8.38 -6.58
N SER A 446 7.66 -7.86 -7.78
CA SER A 446 6.86 -8.25 -8.95
C SER A 446 7.35 -9.52 -9.66
N LEU A 447 8.54 -10.01 -9.31
CA LEU A 447 9.14 -11.24 -9.84
C LEU A 447 9.18 -12.38 -8.81
N HIS A 448 8.58 -12.19 -7.64
CA HIS A 448 8.49 -13.21 -6.60
C HIS A 448 7.07 -13.30 -6.06
N GLU A 449 6.71 -14.47 -5.59
CA GLU A 449 5.45 -14.79 -4.95
C GLU A 449 5.70 -15.39 -3.58
N TRP A 450 4.85 -15.06 -2.62
CA TRP A 450 4.93 -15.55 -1.24
C TRP A 450 3.65 -16.23 -0.82
N ASP A 451 3.79 -17.25 -0.01
CA ASP A 451 2.71 -17.86 0.75
C ASP A 451 2.81 -17.39 2.21
N PHE A 452 1.95 -16.43 2.56
CA PHE A 452 1.88 -15.91 3.92
C PHE A 452 0.87 -16.71 4.74
N GLU A 453 1.36 -17.52 5.70
CA GLU A 453 0.49 -18.23 6.63
C GLU A 453 -0.45 -17.26 7.34
N SER A 454 -1.71 -17.65 7.53
CA SER A 454 -2.76 -16.82 8.12
C SER A 454 -3.51 -17.53 9.26
N SER A 455 -2.87 -18.42 9.99
CA SER A 455 -3.48 -19.21 11.07
C SER A 455 -3.94 -18.32 12.24
N ASN A 456 -3.07 -17.41 12.70
CA ASN A 456 -3.39 -16.46 13.77
C ASN A 456 -4.41 -15.42 13.30
N MET A 457 -4.28 -14.93 12.04
CA MET A 457 -5.29 -14.05 11.46
C MET A 457 -6.67 -14.72 11.38
N LYS A 458 -6.76 -15.96 10.92
CA LYS A 458 -8.02 -16.72 10.89
C LYS A 458 -8.59 -16.94 12.29
N ALA A 459 -7.73 -17.19 13.29
CA ALA A 459 -8.17 -17.29 14.68
C ALA A 459 -8.74 -15.95 15.20
N LEU A 460 -8.07 -14.82 14.86
CA LEU A 460 -8.56 -13.48 15.20
C LEU A 460 -9.89 -13.18 14.50
N MET A 461 -10.03 -13.49 13.21
CA MET A 461 -11.28 -13.32 12.45
C MET A 461 -12.42 -14.10 13.09
N LYS A 462 -12.18 -15.38 13.44
CA LYS A 462 -13.19 -16.22 14.10
C LYS A 462 -13.61 -15.66 15.45
N GLU A 463 -12.69 -15.09 16.21
CA GLU A 463 -12.98 -14.46 17.50
C GLU A 463 -13.84 -13.19 17.30
N MET A 464 -13.48 -12.37 16.29
CA MET A 464 -14.27 -11.20 15.91
C MET A 464 -15.67 -11.54 15.43
N ASP A 465 -15.87 -12.69 14.77
CA ASP A 465 -17.20 -13.16 14.35
C ASP A 465 -18.16 -13.43 15.52
N CYS A 466 -17.63 -13.66 16.70
CA CYS A 466 -18.40 -13.97 17.92
C CYS A 466 -18.79 -12.73 18.74
N ILE A 467 -18.34 -11.53 18.34
CA ILE A 467 -18.55 -10.29 19.09
C ILE A 467 -19.27 -9.22 18.27
N THR A 468 -19.87 -8.25 18.95
CA THR A 468 -20.63 -7.16 18.32
C THR A 468 -19.76 -6.20 17.52
N ASP A 469 -18.48 -6.15 17.82
CA ASP A 469 -17.49 -5.28 17.19
C ASP A 469 -17.12 -5.65 15.75
N ARG A 470 -17.55 -6.83 15.27
CA ARG A 470 -17.20 -7.35 13.93
C ARG A 470 -17.36 -6.33 12.81
N GLN A 471 -18.49 -5.62 12.77
CA GLN A 471 -18.74 -4.65 11.69
C GLN A 471 -17.88 -3.39 11.82
N THR A 472 -17.60 -2.98 13.06
CA THR A 472 -16.79 -1.80 13.36
C THR A 472 -15.31 -2.04 13.08
N PHE A 473 -14.79 -3.20 13.47
CA PHE A 473 -13.37 -3.57 13.36
C PHE A 473 -13.19 -4.81 12.47
N ASP A 474 -13.83 -4.81 11.29
CA ASP A 474 -13.72 -5.89 10.33
C ASP A 474 -12.25 -6.09 9.90
N VAL A 475 -11.76 -7.32 10.04
CA VAL A 475 -10.39 -7.73 9.68
C VAL A 475 -10.37 -8.72 8.51
N ASP A 476 -11.54 -9.08 7.97
CA ASP A 476 -11.72 -10.10 6.96
C ASP A 476 -11.66 -9.51 5.54
N VAL A 477 -10.59 -9.81 4.82
CA VAL A 477 -10.41 -9.42 3.42
C VAL A 477 -11.15 -10.33 2.44
N SER A 478 -11.63 -11.50 2.87
CA SER A 478 -12.25 -12.50 1.99
C SER A 478 -13.54 -12.00 1.31
N HIS A 479 -14.24 -11.09 1.95
CA HIS A 479 -15.50 -10.52 1.44
C HIS A 479 -15.30 -9.35 0.46
N MET A 480 -14.05 -8.92 0.23
CA MET A 480 -13.75 -7.81 -0.66
C MET A 480 -13.82 -8.25 -2.13
N SER A 481 -14.55 -7.50 -2.95
CA SER A 481 -14.53 -7.66 -4.41
C SER A 481 -13.50 -6.71 -5.04
N TRP A 482 -12.58 -7.25 -5.80
CA TRP A 482 -11.48 -6.49 -6.40
C TRP A 482 -11.93 -5.41 -7.38
N LYS A 483 -12.97 -5.67 -8.20
CA LYS A 483 -13.42 -4.72 -9.22
C LYS A 483 -13.95 -3.42 -8.62
N PRO A 484 -14.95 -3.40 -7.71
CA PRO A 484 -15.41 -2.16 -7.07
C PRO A 484 -14.28 -1.51 -6.24
N TYR A 485 -13.46 -2.30 -5.56
CA TYR A 485 -12.33 -1.79 -4.79
C TYR A 485 -11.33 -1.01 -5.67
N VAL A 486 -10.93 -1.54 -6.82
CA VAL A 486 -10.03 -0.85 -7.76
C VAL A 486 -10.69 0.42 -8.31
N THR A 487 -12.01 0.41 -8.50
CA THR A 487 -12.78 1.60 -8.91
C THR A 487 -12.64 2.72 -7.88
N ASP A 488 -12.93 2.42 -6.62
CA ASP A 488 -12.81 3.39 -5.51
C ASP A 488 -11.37 3.86 -5.32
N TYR A 489 -10.41 2.95 -5.44
CA TYR A 489 -8.99 3.27 -5.34
C TYR A 489 -8.56 4.27 -6.44
N MET A 490 -8.93 4.04 -7.69
CA MET A 490 -8.61 4.96 -8.80
C MET A 490 -9.29 6.31 -8.63
N MET A 491 -10.53 6.36 -8.13
CA MET A 491 -11.20 7.60 -7.76
C MET A 491 -10.50 8.30 -6.60
N GLY A 492 -10.02 7.55 -5.63
CA GLY A 492 -9.19 8.06 -4.52
C GLY A 492 -7.88 8.66 -4.99
N ILE A 493 -7.17 7.99 -5.90
CA ILE A 493 -5.96 8.52 -6.53
C ILE A 493 -6.25 9.86 -7.22
N ARG A 494 -7.35 9.96 -7.98
CA ARG A 494 -7.75 11.23 -8.59
C ARG A 494 -7.97 12.32 -7.55
N LYS A 495 -8.81 12.05 -6.53
CA LYS A 495 -9.22 13.02 -5.52
C LYS A 495 -8.06 13.43 -4.60
N TYR A 496 -7.37 12.48 -4.01
CA TYR A 496 -6.43 12.73 -2.93
C TYR A 496 -4.99 12.97 -3.41
N ILE A 497 -4.56 12.26 -4.47
CA ILE A 497 -3.19 12.38 -4.99
C ILE A 497 -3.09 13.43 -6.11
N LEU A 498 -3.93 13.30 -7.13
CA LEU A 498 -3.89 14.20 -8.30
C LEU A 498 -4.64 15.51 -8.09
N LYS A 499 -5.38 15.65 -6.97
CA LYS A 499 -6.24 16.83 -6.71
C LYS A 499 -7.18 17.12 -7.88
N ASP A 500 -7.80 16.06 -8.38
CA ASP A 500 -8.64 16.06 -9.57
C ASP A 500 -10.05 15.56 -9.20
N GLY A 501 -10.96 16.51 -8.99
CA GLY A 501 -12.33 16.23 -8.57
C GLY A 501 -13.19 15.62 -9.68
N SER A 502 -14.40 15.20 -9.32
CA SER A 502 -15.37 14.59 -10.26
C SER A 502 -15.85 15.55 -11.34
N GLU A 503 -15.81 16.86 -11.07
CA GLU A 503 -16.20 17.93 -12.01
C GLU A 503 -15.34 17.95 -13.29
N SER A 504 -14.13 17.43 -13.24
CA SER A 504 -13.22 17.37 -14.39
C SER A 504 -13.50 16.20 -15.34
N LEU A 505 -14.33 15.21 -14.94
CA LEU A 505 -14.58 13.98 -15.72
C LEU A 505 -15.03 14.23 -17.18
N PRO A 506 -15.98 15.14 -17.46
CA PRO A 506 -16.41 15.36 -18.85
C PRO A 506 -15.27 15.87 -19.75
N SER A 507 -14.46 16.81 -19.24
CA SER A 507 -13.30 17.33 -19.97
C SER A 507 -12.19 16.29 -20.13
N ALA A 508 -11.96 15.47 -19.11
CA ALA A 508 -10.99 14.39 -19.13
C ALA A 508 -11.38 13.28 -20.15
N ARG A 509 -12.66 12.93 -20.23
CA ARG A 509 -13.19 11.99 -21.25
C ARG A 509 -13.02 12.52 -22.66
N SER A 510 -13.34 13.79 -22.91
CA SER A 510 -13.12 14.42 -24.22
C SER A 510 -11.64 14.41 -24.61
N LYS A 511 -10.74 14.70 -23.66
CA LYS A 511 -9.29 14.63 -23.87
C LYS A 511 -8.85 13.20 -24.17
N LEU A 512 -9.34 12.22 -23.40
CA LEU A 512 -9.01 10.81 -23.59
C LEU A 512 -9.43 10.32 -24.99
N GLN A 513 -10.61 10.72 -25.48
CA GLN A 513 -11.08 10.38 -26.81
C GLN A 513 -10.15 10.93 -27.92
N LYS A 514 -9.68 12.17 -27.79
CA LYS A 514 -8.69 12.74 -28.70
C LYS A 514 -7.37 11.94 -28.67
N LEU A 515 -6.94 11.56 -27.47
CA LEU A 515 -5.72 10.74 -27.30
C LEU A 515 -5.91 9.32 -27.85
N TRP A 516 -7.11 8.76 -27.80
CA TRP A 516 -7.40 7.48 -28.42
C TRP A 516 -7.21 7.53 -29.93
N TRP A 517 -7.76 8.56 -30.61
CA TRP A 517 -7.52 8.76 -32.04
C TRP A 517 -6.04 8.96 -32.37
N ALA A 518 -5.35 9.80 -31.63
CA ALA A 518 -3.92 10.00 -31.78
C ALA A 518 -3.13 8.69 -31.63
N HIS A 519 -3.50 7.86 -30.64
CA HIS A 519 -2.90 6.55 -30.41
C HIS A 519 -3.15 5.59 -31.59
N ARG A 520 -4.37 5.52 -32.13
CA ARG A 520 -4.70 4.70 -33.31
C ARG A 520 -3.94 5.13 -34.56
N VAL A 521 -3.87 6.44 -34.83
CA VAL A 521 -3.07 6.97 -35.93
C VAL A 521 -1.59 6.61 -35.78
N THR A 522 -1.03 6.77 -34.57
CA THR A 522 0.37 6.39 -34.30
C THR A 522 0.60 4.90 -34.54
N GLN A 523 -0.30 4.04 -34.08
CA GLN A 523 -0.21 2.59 -34.33
C GLN A 523 -0.21 2.27 -35.83
N GLY A 524 -1.14 2.88 -36.59
CA GLY A 524 -1.23 2.70 -38.04
C GLY A 524 0.05 3.15 -38.77
N LEU A 525 0.56 4.33 -38.44
CA LEU A 525 1.82 4.84 -39.01
C LEU A 525 3.02 3.93 -38.66
N THR A 526 3.09 3.44 -37.43
CA THR A 526 4.15 2.52 -36.99
C THR A 526 4.08 1.21 -37.77
N LEU A 527 2.87 0.65 -37.96
CA LEU A 527 2.68 -0.57 -38.74
C LEU A 527 3.12 -0.37 -40.21
N LEU A 528 2.68 0.71 -40.84
CA LEU A 528 3.08 1.06 -42.20
C LEU A 528 4.60 1.22 -42.33
N PHE A 529 5.22 1.88 -41.37
CA PHE A 529 6.70 2.02 -41.35
C PHE A 529 7.37 0.66 -41.24
N LEU A 530 6.95 -0.20 -40.33
CA LEU A 530 7.49 -1.57 -40.18
C LEU A 530 7.28 -2.40 -41.45
N CYS A 531 6.09 -2.37 -42.05
CA CYS A 531 5.83 -3.06 -43.32
C CYS A 531 6.79 -2.57 -44.42
N ARG A 532 7.03 -1.26 -44.51
CA ARG A 532 7.98 -0.69 -45.47
C ARG A 532 9.42 -1.13 -45.21
N VAL A 533 9.87 -1.15 -43.95
CA VAL A 533 11.20 -1.63 -43.55
C VAL A 533 11.37 -3.11 -43.93
N PHE A 534 10.38 -3.96 -43.61
CA PHE A 534 10.41 -5.38 -43.95
C PHE A 534 10.41 -5.60 -45.48
N PHE A 535 9.63 -4.82 -46.22
CA PHE A 535 9.60 -4.89 -47.67
C PHE A 535 10.96 -4.52 -48.27
N LEU A 536 11.59 -3.41 -47.81
CA LEU A 536 12.91 -2.98 -48.25
C LEU A 536 13.99 -4.01 -47.88
N ALA A 537 13.96 -4.55 -46.67
CA ALA A 537 14.90 -5.59 -46.25
C ALA A 537 14.73 -6.88 -47.07
N GLY A 538 13.49 -7.29 -47.32
CA GLY A 538 13.18 -8.45 -48.16
C GLY A 538 13.63 -8.25 -49.61
N SER A 539 13.40 -7.07 -50.18
CA SER A 539 13.86 -6.74 -51.55
C SER A 539 15.39 -6.69 -51.67
N PHE A 540 16.07 -6.19 -50.63
CA PHE A 540 17.54 -6.19 -50.58
C PHE A 540 18.09 -7.61 -50.53
N LEU A 541 17.60 -8.48 -49.65
CA LEU A 541 17.97 -9.88 -49.52
C LEU A 541 17.68 -10.67 -50.83
N PHE A 542 16.53 -10.40 -51.46
CA PHE A 542 16.16 -11.05 -52.70
C PHE A 542 17.09 -10.65 -53.85
N ASN A 543 17.48 -9.36 -53.97
CA ASN A 543 18.40 -8.88 -54.98
C ASN A 543 19.81 -9.42 -54.77
N ASP A 544 20.30 -9.53 -53.51
CA ASP A 544 21.59 -10.13 -53.20
C ASP A 544 21.61 -11.64 -53.55
N VAL A 545 20.56 -12.38 -53.24
CA VAL A 545 20.46 -13.81 -53.56
C VAL A 545 20.41 -14.02 -55.09
N LEU A 546 19.67 -13.18 -55.81
CA LEU A 546 19.64 -13.24 -57.30
C LEU A 546 20.94 -12.69 -57.93
N GLY A 547 21.63 -11.75 -57.32
CA GLY A 547 22.93 -11.24 -57.76
C GLY A 547 24.07 -12.25 -57.62
N LEU A 548 23.97 -13.17 -56.65
CA LEU A 548 24.91 -14.30 -56.46
C LEU A 548 24.62 -15.47 -57.44
N ALA A 549 23.50 -15.46 -58.13
CA ALA A 549 23.10 -16.47 -59.11
C ALA A 549 23.45 -16.05 -60.57
N ARG A 550 24.09 -14.93 -60.78
CA ARG A 550 24.72 -14.46 -62.02
C ARG A 550 26.22 -14.39 -61.83
#